data_2f1210507924651525d129214d1e62fd
#
_entry.id   2f1210507924651525d129214d1e62fd
#
_cell.length_a   1.000
_cell.length_b   1.000
_cell.length_c   1.000
_cell.angle_alpha   90.00
_cell.angle_beta   90.00
_cell.angle_gamma   90.00
#
_symmetry.space_group_name_H-M   'P 1'
#
loop_
_entity.id
_entity.type
_entity.pdbx_description
1 polymer ?
#
loop_
_entity_poly.entity_id
_entity_poly.type
_entity_poly.pdbx_seq_one_letter_code
_entity_poly.pdbx_strand_id
1 'polypeptide(L)'
;MFITERLKGANPRVEKFGRIFLIAALFAIASVVFTACGGGASSSNSSSGGMDPNETAATVNGKAIKYEEVERVFKMQAQGQDARMSPLELANSRLQVLSGLIEQEVLFQKAEKEGVVPTDEEVSAELNKQKTQSGKSADQLDKEMKAAGMDDATVRLQLKKTIAVQKLFDKITGKIEPPKDTEIEKFYEGNKEAFVKKKGVKLAAIVIDPANNGEGDVTTDSASAMARGDEIVKQLQTGADFASVAREKSEDQSRFQGGDLGYASEDDLRQTFPGDIVEALMNPKTEIGKLFITKAQGKFFILKLQERSDKDEALTLESPGVRQQVTEALISARKQLLQTAYQTIAMNEAKIDNMLARKIVANPNELSGARPAGIATPAAANANTNAEAAPANSNANAEKANAAPNGNAKPAANAAKPAANAAKPAANK
;
A
#
# COMPACT_ATOMS: atom_id res chain seq x y z
N MET A 1 3.26 -19.41 -14.79
CA MET A 1 4.60 -19.00 -14.38
C MET A 1 4.58 -17.61 -13.68
N PHE A 2 3.43 -17.15 -13.22
CA PHE A 2 3.25 -15.80 -12.60
C PHE A 2 2.84 -15.83 -11.11
N ILE A 3 2.78 -17.01 -10.48
CA ILE A 3 2.32 -17.18 -9.09
C ILE A 3 3.49 -17.23 -8.09
N THR A 4 4.71 -17.50 -8.54
CA THR A 4 5.86 -17.78 -7.68
C THR A 4 6.61 -16.54 -7.18
N GLU A 5 6.43 -15.37 -7.76
CA GLU A 5 7.14 -14.15 -7.29
C GLU A 5 6.45 -13.39 -6.15
N ARG A 6 5.16 -13.64 -5.87
CA ARG A 6 4.43 -12.94 -4.79
C ARG A 6 4.52 -13.60 -3.40
N LEU A 7 5.05 -14.81 -3.31
CA LEU A 7 5.17 -15.51 -2.02
C LEU A 7 6.50 -15.24 -1.28
N LYS A 8 7.42 -14.52 -1.87
CA LYS A 8 8.72 -14.17 -1.26
C LYS A 8 8.68 -13.06 -0.21
N GLY A 9 7.56 -12.83 0.43
CA GLY A 9 7.46 -11.78 1.44
C GLY A 9 6.22 -11.81 2.34
N ALA A 10 5.47 -12.89 2.34
CA ALA A 10 4.28 -12.98 3.18
C ALA A 10 4.65 -13.25 4.65
N ASN A 11 5.07 -12.22 5.36
CA ASN A 11 5.06 -12.19 6.81
C ASN A 11 3.59 -12.19 7.26
N PRO A 12 3.10 -13.08 8.13
CA PRO A 12 1.69 -13.19 8.53
C PRO A 12 1.11 -11.91 9.19
N ARG A 13 1.94 -10.90 9.43
CA ARG A 13 1.52 -9.56 9.85
C ARG A 13 0.90 -8.71 8.72
N VAL A 14 1.12 -9.04 7.45
CA VAL A 14 0.66 -8.22 6.31
C VAL A 14 -0.82 -8.46 5.99
N GLU A 15 -1.39 -9.61 6.30
CA GLU A 15 -2.82 -9.88 6.04
C GLU A 15 -3.78 -9.05 6.91
N LYS A 16 -3.37 -8.65 8.13
CA LYS A 16 -4.18 -7.72 8.94
C LYS A 16 -4.13 -6.29 8.39
N PHE A 17 -3.09 -5.92 7.68
CA PHE A 17 -2.96 -4.60 7.04
C PHE A 17 -3.72 -4.50 5.71
N GLY A 18 -3.85 -5.57 4.93
CA GLY A 18 -4.58 -5.55 3.66
C GLY A 18 -6.09 -5.31 3.81
N ARG A 19 -6.68 -5.74 4.92
CA ARG A 19 -8.11 -5.46 5.24
C ARG A 19 -8.36 -4.04 5.75
N ILE A 20 -7.33 -3.40 6.30
CA ILE A 20 -7.42 -2.01 6.81
C ILE A 20 -7.21 -1.00 5.69
N PHE A 21 -6.46 -1.33 4.61
CA PHE A 21 -6.15 -0.40 3.54
C PHE A 21 -7.35 -0.01 2.66
N LEU A 22 -8.38 -0.85 2.54
CA LEU A 22 -9.60 -0.50 1.79
C LEU A 22 -10.53 0.45 2.58
N ILE A 23 -10.36 0.54 3.89
CA ILE A 23 -11.17 1.39 4.78
C ILE A 23 -10.38 2.61 5.26
N ALA A 24 -9.05 2.50 5.41
CA ALA A 24 -8.18 3.60 5.87
C ALA A 24 -7.99 4.73 4.84
N ALA A 25 -8.35 4.54 3.57
CA ALA A 25 -8.34 5.60 2.56
C ALA A 25 -9.36 6.73 2.86
N LEU A 26 -10.25 6.54 3.84
CA LEU A 26 -11.25 7.54 4.23
C LEU A 26 -10.78 8.49 5.35
N PHE A 27 -9.69 8.20 6.10
CA PHE A 27 -9.40 8.96 7.33
C PHE A 27 -7.94 9.34 7.61
N ALA A 28 -7.01 9.18 6.68
CA ALA A 28 -5.63 9.63 6.90
C ALA A 28 -5.39 11.04 6.34
N ILE A 29 -5.87 12.07 7.03
CA ILE A 29 -5.49 13.47 6.76
C ILE A 29 -4.58 13.92 7.90
N ALA A 30 -3.27 13.92 7.64
CA ALA A 30 -2.29 14.54 8.53
C ALA A 30 -2.36 16.08 8.37
N SER A 31 -2.63 16.75 9.47
CA SER A 31 -2.74 18.21 9.55
C SER A 31 -1.37 18.86 9.38
N VAL A 32 -1.14 19.54 8.28
CA VAL A 32 -0.08 20.54 8.17
C VAL A 32 -0.75 21.92 8.19
N VAL A 33 -0.63 22.58 9.32
CA VAL A 33 -1.07 23.98 9.49
C VAL A 33 -0.01 24.89 8.87
N PHE A 34 -0.31 25.47 7.71
CA PHE A 34 0.41 26.64 7.23
C PHE A 34 -0.47 27.88 7.40
N THR A 35 -0.09 28.73 8.36
CA THR A 35 -0.55 30.09 8.44
C THR A 35 0.12 30.92 7.34
N ALA A 36 -0.67 31.41 6.39
CA ALA A 36 -0.27 32.52 5.53
C ALA A 36 -1.44 33.48 5.38
N CYS A 37 -1.24 34.66 5.94
CA CYS A 37 -2.07 35.84 5.78
C CYS A 37 -1.91 36.47 4.38
N GLY A 38 -3.01 37.03 3.85
CA GLY A 38 -2.89 38.22 3.00
C GLY A 38 -3.49 38.15 1.62
N GLY A 39 -4.69 38.67 1.47
CA GLY A 39 -5.02 39.71 0.50
C GLY A 39 -5.20 39.33 -0.97
N GLY A 40 -6.38 39.66 -1.50
CA GLY A 40 -6.55 40.02 -2.89
C GLY A 40 -7.54 39.17 -3.68
N ALA A 41 -8.80 39.55 -3.67
CA ALA A 41 -9.77 39.10 -4.67
C ALA A 41 -9.31 39.53 -6.07
N SER A 42 -9.08 38.56 -6.93
CA SER A 42 -9.10 38.79 -8.37
C SER A 42 -9.77 37.57 -8.99
N SER A 43 -11.01 37.76 -9.37
CA SER A 43 -11.76 36.86 -10.24
C SER A 43 -11.08 36.85 -11.61
N SER A 44 -10.16 35.91 -11.83
CA SER A 44 -9.75 35.55 -13.17
C SER A 44 -10.50 34.29 -13.56
N ASN A 45 -11.48 34.48 -14.42
CA ASN A 45 -12.22 33.45 -15.12
C ASN A 45 -11.22 32.71 -16.07
N SER A 46 -10.43 31.78 -15.51
CA SER A 46 -9.61 30.88 -16.28
C SER A 46 -10.51 29.72 -16.64
N SER A 47 -11.00 29.71 -17.86
CA SER A 47 -11.60 28.55 -18.53
C SER A 47 -10.52 27.47 -18.74
N SER A 48 -10.04 26.86 -17.66
CA SER A 48 -9.52 25.52 -17.70
C SER A 48 -10.75 24.62 -17.87
N GLY A 49 -10.81 23.78 -18.91
CA GLY A 49 -11.93 22.96 -19.31
C GLY A 49 -12.54 22.12 -18.18
N GLY A 50 -13.20 22.78 -17.26
CA GLY A 50 -13.88 22.19 -16.12
C GLY A 50 -15.11 21.48 -16.62
N MET A 51 -15.17 20.17 -16.45
CA MET A 51 -16.35 19.36 -16.69
C MET A 51 -17.44 19.84 -15.74
N ASP A 52 -18.69 19.96 -16.24
CA ASP A 52 -19.82 20.30 -15.38
C ASP A 52 -19.95 19.22 -14.28
N PRO A 53 -19.90 19.57 -12.99
CA PRO A 53 -20.03 18.62 -11.89
C PRO A 53 -21.29 17.75 -11.98
N ASN A 54 -22.37 18.31 -12.52
CA ASN A 54 -23.65 17.62 -12.67
C ASN A 54 -23.72 16.71 -13.92
N GLU A 55 -22.77 16.86 -14.83
CA GLU A 55 -22.72 16.03 -16.03
C GLU A 55 -22.42 14.55 -15.68
N THR A 56 -22.97 13.64 -16.45
CA THR A 56 -22.76 12.21 -16.27
C THR A 56 -21.39 11.80 -16.81
N ALA A 57 -20.54 11.25 -15.94
CA ALA A 57 -19.22 10.70 -16.30
C ALA A 57 -19.32 9.28 -16.87
N ALA A 58 -20.24 8.47 -16.32
CA ALA A 58 -20.58 7.13 -16.86
C ALA A 58 -21.99 6.72 -16.45
N THR A 59 -22.54 5.71 -17.15
CA THR A 59 -23.74 5.00 -16.69
C THR A 59 -23.46 3.51 -16.53
N VAL A 60 -24.10 2.91 -15.53
CA VAL A 60 -24.06 1.47 -15.24
C VAL A 60 -25.49 0.94 -15.17
N ASN A 61 -25.92 0.15 -16.15
CA ASN A 61 -27.30 -0.35 -16.27
C ASN A 61 -28.34 0.78 -16.19
N GLY A 62 -28.01 1.96 -16.74
CA GLY A 62 -28.86 3.15 -16.73
C GLY A 62 -28.70 4.06 -15.51
N LYS A 63 -28.01 3.66 -14.45
CA LYS A 63 -27.72 4.52 -13.30
C LYS A 63 -26.50 5.39 -13.57
N ALA A 64 -26.64 6.70 -13.39
CA ALA A 64 -25.58 7.66 -13.67
C ALA A 64 -24.57 7.75 -12.51
N ILE A 65 -23.29 7.85 -12.88
CA ILE A 65 -22.18 8.29 -12.04
C ILE A 65 -21.81 9.68 -12.53
N LYS A 66 -21.83 10.69 -11.63
CA LYS A 66 -21.59 12.07 -11.99
C LYS A 66 -20.12 12.45 -11.89
N TYR A 67 -19.71 13.51 -12.62
CA TYR A 67 -18.36 14.07 -12.49
C TYR A 67 -18.05 14.56 -11.08
N GLU A 68 -19.03 15.11 -10.39
CA GLU A 68 -18.90 15.51 -8.97
C GLU A 68 -18.37 14.37 -8.11
N GLU A 69 -18.87 13.16 -8.30
CA GLU A 69 -18.44 11.97 -7.55
C GLU A 69 -17.00 11.59 -7.92
N VAL A 70 -16.66 11.64 -9.21
CA VAL A 70 -15.30 11.39 -9.69
C VAL A 70 -14.32 12.42 -9.11
N GLU A 71 -14.64 13.72 -9.18
CA GLU A 71 -13.77 14.77 -8.65
C GLU A 71 -13.60 14.70 -7.14
N ARG A 72 -14.65 14.37 -6.40
CA ARG A 72 -14.58 14.20 -4.94
C ARG A 72 -13.61 13.08 -4.57
N VAL A 73 -13.76 11.90 -5.18
CA VAL A 73 -12.86 10.76 -4.92
C VAL A 73 -11.44 11.05 -5.39
N PHE A 74 -11.28 11.67 -6.56
CA PHE A 74 -9.98 12.08 -7.07
C PHE A 74 -9.26 13.05 -6.11
N LYS A 75 -9.93 14.09 -5.64
CA LYS A 75 -9.34 15.06 -4.70
C LYS A 75 -8.92 14.42 -3.38
N MET A 76 -9.73 13.49 -2.86
CA MET A 76 -9.35 12.73 -1.66
C MET A 76 -8.07 11.91 -1.88
N GLN A 77 -7.92 11.28 -3.05
CA GLN A 77 -6.74 10.49 -3.39
C GLN A 77 -5.51 11.37 -3.69
N ALA A 78 -5.72 12.50 -4.35
CA ALA A 78 -4.65 13.42 -4.74
C ALA A 78 -4.04 14.18 -3.54
N GLN A 79 -4.74 14.33 -2.43
CA GLN A 79 -4.28 15.00 -1.21
C GLN A 79 -3.63 16.38 -1.48
N GLY A 80 -4.20 17.16 -2.40
CA GLY A 80 -3.69 18.47 -2.78
C GLY A 80 -2.53 18.44 -3.80
N GLN A 81 -2.16 17.28 -4.33
CA GLN A 81 -1.14 17.19 -5.39
C GLN A 81 -1.70 17.44 -6.80
N ASP A 82 -3.01 17.48 -6.95
CA ASP A 82 -3.72 17.75 -8.21
C ASP A 82 -3.25 19.05 -8.90
N ALA A 83 -2.95 20.09 -8.12
CA ALA A 83 -2.42 21.36 -8.63
C ALA A 83 -1.04 21.21 -9.34
N ARG A 84 -0.32 20.13 -9.11
CA ARG A 84 1.01 19.83 -9.68
C ARG A 84 0.95 18.88 -10.87
N MET A 85 -0.21 18.31 -11.14
CA MET A 85 -0.40 17.34 -12.21
C MET A 85 -0.58 18.02 -13.57
N SER A 86 -0.06 17.41 -14.61
CA SER A 86 -0.36 17.79 -15.99
C SER A 86 -1.79 17.40 -16.37
N PRO A 87 -2.40 18.02 -17.40
CA PRO A 87 -3.70 17.60 -17.93
C PRO A 87 -3.79 16.11 -18.24
N LEU A 88 -2.71 15.52 -18.76
CA LEU A 88 -2.63 14.08 -19.04
C LEU A 88 -2.70 13.24 -17.76
N GLU A 89 -1.94 13.62 -16.72
CA GLU A 89 -1.96 12.93 -15.42
C GLU A 89 -3.33 13.05 -14.74
N LEU A 90 -3.95 14.23 -14.81
CA LEU A 90 -5.30 14.47 -14.29
C LEU A 90 -6.34 13.60 -15.00
N ALA A 91 -6.31 13.54 -16.34
CA ALA A 91 -7.23 12.72 -17.11
C ALA A 91 -7.08 11.24 -16.81
N ASN A 92 -5.83 10.74 -16.71
CA ASN A 92 -5.55 9.35 -16.36
C ASN A 92 -6.05 9.01 -14.94
N SER A 93 -5.78 9.87 -13.96
CA SER A 93 -6.21 9.67 -12.58
C SER A 93 -7.74 9.66 -12.46
N ARG A 94 -8.43 10.58 -13.15
CA ARG A 94 -9.90 10.61 -13.20
C ARG A 94 -10.49 9.36 -13.84
N LEU A 95 -9.87 8.85 -14.92
CA LEU A 95 -10.29 7.59 -15.55
C LEU A 95 -10.13 6.40 -14.59
N GLN A 96 -9.06 6.33 -13.84
CA GLN A 96 -8.84 5.28 -12.84
C GLN A 96 -9.89 5.35 -11.73
N VAL A 97 -10.15 6.54 -11.21
CA VAL A 97 -11.22 6.76 -10.22
C VAL A 97 -12.57 6.32 -10.76
N LEU A 98 -12.93 6.78 -11.98
CA LEU A 98 -14.20 6.42 -12.61
C LEU A 98 -14.32 4.91 -12.82
N SER A 99 -13.24 4.23 -13.21
CA SER A 99 -13.23 2.76 -13.34
C SER A 99 -13.55 2.08 -12.02
N GLY A 100 -12.99 2.55 -10.91
CA GLY A 100 -13.32 2.04 -9.58
C GLY A 100 -14.76 2.30 -9.16
N LEU A 101 -15.31 3.49 -9.47
CA LEU A 101 -16.72 3.82 -9.20
C LEU A 101 -17.68 2.97 -10.04
N ILE A 102 -17.36 2.71 -11.31
CA ILE A 102 -18.14 1.81 -12.18
C ILE A 102 -18.15 0.41 -11.59
N GLU A 103 -17.00 -0.13 -11.22
CA GLU A 103 -16.88 -1.45 -10.61
C GLU A 103 -17.68 -1.54 -9.31
N GLN A 104 -17.53 -0.56 -8.42
CA GLN A 104 -18.30 -0.50 -7.17
C GLN A 104 -19.82 -0.48 -7.43
N GLU A 105 -20.27 0.30 -8.41
CA GLU A 105 -21.69 0.37 -8.75
C GLU A 105 -22.22 -0.95 -9.34
N VAL A 106 -21.44 -1.62 -10.23
CA VAL A 106 -21.78 -2.94 -10.78
C VAL A 106 -21.94 -3.96 -9.65
N LEU A 107 -20.98 -4.03 -8.73
CA LEU A 107 -21.01 -4.97 -7.61
C LEU A 107 -22.12 -4.63 -6.62
N PHE A 108 -22.40 -3.35 -6.38
CA PHE A 108 -23.51 -2.93 -5.55
C PHE A 108 -24.85 -3.37 -6.13
N GLN A 109 -25.09 -3.17 -7.42
CA GLN A 109 -26.31 -3.66 -8.10
C GLN A 109 -26.41 -5.19 -8.09
N LYS A 110 -25.29 -5.92 -8.11
CA LYS A 110 -25.29 -7.37 -7.89
C LYS A 110 -25.68 -7.71 -6.45
N ALA A 111 -25.18 -6.95 -5.45
CA ALA A 111 -25.58 -7.13 -4.05
C ALA A 111 -27.07 -6.86 -3.83
N GLU A 112 -27.66 -5.87 -4.53
CA GLU A 112 -29.09 -5.61 -4.52
C GLU A 112 -29.89 -6.80 -5.08
N LYS A 113 -29.49 -7.35 -6.22
CA LYS A 113 -30.10 -8.53 -6.84
C LYS A 113 -30.02 -9.77 -5.94
N GLU A 114 -28.90 -9.92 -5.23
CA GLU A 114 -28.66 -11.05 -4.31
C GLU A 114 -29.32 -10.85 -2.93
N GLY A 115 -29.95 -9.69 -2.67
CA GLY A 115 -30.65 -9.38 -1.42
C GLY A 115 -29.73 -9.23 -0.21
N VAL A 116 -28.48 -8.80 -0.43
CA VAL A 116 -27.47 -8.67 0.65
C VAL A 116 -27.11 -7.22 0.99
N VAL A 117 -27.98 -6.27 0.64
CA VAL A 117 -27.82 -4.87 1.00
C VAL A 117 -28.01 -4.70 2.52
N PRO A 118 -27.10 -3.95 3.20
CA PRO A 118 -27.23 -3.71 4.64
C PRO A 118 -28.44 -2.83 4.95
N THR A 119 -29.02 -3.01 6.15
CA THR A 119 -30.03 -2.10 6.68
C THR A 119 -29.41 -0.78 7.13
N ASP A 120 -30.24 0.24 7.34
CA ASP A 120 -29.74 1.55 7.80
C ASP A 120 -29.20 1.48 9.23
N GLU A 121 -29.68 0.52 10.06
CA GLU A 121 -29.17 0.22 11.38
C GLU A 121 -27.74 -0.37 11.30
N GLU A 122 -27.52 -1.32 10.39
CA GLU A 122 -26.19 -1.90 10.16
C GLU A 122 -25.18 -0.83 9.69
N VAL A 123 -25.62 0.06 8.79
CA VAL A 123 -24.79 1.18 8.32
C VAL A 123 -24.46 2.12 9.49
N SER A 124 -25.46 2.43 10.35
CA SER A 124 -25.27 3.30 11.50
C SER A 124 -24.32 2.68 12.54
N ALA A 125 -24.45 1.38 12.78
CA ALA A 125 -23.57 0.66 13.72
C ALA A 125 -22.12 0.66 13.23
N GLU A 126 -21.88 0.40 11.92
CA GLU A 126 -20.54 0.40 11.37
C GLU A 126 -19.94 1.83 11.35
N LEU A 127 -20.75 2.86 11.02
CA LEU A 127 -20.31 4.24 11.08
C LEU A 127 -19.87 4.65 12.50
N ASN A 128 -20.65 4.29 13.52
CA ASN A 128 -20.31 4.56 14.92
C ASN A 128 -19.04 3.81 15.35
N LYS A 129 -18.89 2.56 14.92
CA LYS A 129 -17.67 1.78 15.19
C LYS A 129 -16.43 2.44 14.57
N GLN A 130 -16.51 2.91 13.31
CA GLN A 130 -15.41 3.63 12.66
C GLN A 130 -15.10 4.96 13.35
N LYS A 131 -16.13 5.72 13.77
CA LYS A 131 -15.94 6.95 14.56
C LYS A 131 -15.21 6.66 15.87
N THR A 132 -15.58 5.62 16.60
CA THR A 132 -14.93 5.23 17.86
C THR A 132 -13.48 4.77 17.63
N GLN A 133 -13.23 4.00 16.57
CA GLN A 133 -11.89 3.49 16.24
C GLN A 133 -10.93 4.58 15.73
N SER A 134 -11.45 5.68 15.18
CA SER A 134 -10.63 6.78 14.67
C SER A 134 -9.91 7.58 15.76
N GLY A 135 -10.35 7.49 17.03
CA GLY A 135 -9.81 8.29 18.14
C GLY A 135 -10.10 9.79 18.05
N LYS A 136 -10.82 10.24 17.00
CA LYS A 136 -11.11 11.66 16.74
C LYS A 136 -12.41 12.08 17.40
N SER A 137 -12.49 13.35 17.79
CA SER A 137 -13.76 13.92 18.27
C SER A 137 -14.77 14.04 17.13
N ALA A 138 -16.07 14.07 17.48
CA ALA A 138 -17.15 14.25 16.50
C ALA A 138 -16.97 15.54 15.66
N ASP A 139 -16.55 16.62 16.29
CA ASP A 139 -16.29 17.91 15.61
C ASP A 139 -15.13 17.84 14.62
N GLN A 140 -14.08 17.09 14.94
CA GLN A 140 -12.95 16.87 14.02
C GLN A 140 -13.39 16.08 12.80
N LEU A 141 -14.13 14.99 13.00
CA LEU A 141 -14.67 14.16 11.93
C LEU A 141 -15.64 14.97 11.03
N ASP A 142 -16.52 15.77 11.62
CA ASP A 142 -17.43 16.63 10.86
C ASP A 142 -16.68 17.67 10.01
N LYS A 143 -15.62 18.26 10.54
CA LYS A 143 -14.76 19.19 9.78
C LYS A 143 -14.05 18.50 8.62
N GLU A 144 -13.52 17.31 8.86
CA GLU A 144 -12.84 16.51 7.82
C GLU A 144 -13.83 16.08 6.72
N MET A 145 -15.03 15.62 7.08
CA MET A 145 -16.05 15.25 6.11
C MET A 145 -16.48 16.46 5.25
N LYS A 146 -16.72 17.62 5.88
CA LYS A 146 -17.05 18.86 5.16
C LYS A 146 -15.91 19.32 4.26
N ALA A 147 -14.66 19.24 4.71
CA ALA A 147 -13.48 19.57 3.90
C ALA A 147 -13.34 18.62 2.69
N ALA A 148 -13.74 17.36 2.84
CA ALA A 148 -13.78 16.38 1.76
C ALA A 148 -15.02 16.50 0.85
N GLY A 149 -15.91 17.51 1.09
CA GLY A 149 -17.15 17.68 0.32
C GLY A 149 -18.16 16.56 0.54
N MET A 150 -18.14 15.91 1.71
CA MET A 150 -19.06 14.84 2.07
C MET A 150 -20.05 15.30 3.14
N ASP A 151 -21.33 15.09 2.87
CA ASP A 151 -22.37 15.16 3.88
C ASP A 151 -22.65 13.78 4.48
N ASP A 152 -23.42 13.71 5.56
CA ASP A 152 -23.76 12.44 6.25
C ASP A 152 -24.48 11.47 5.30
N ALA A 153 -25.33 11.96 4.40
CA ALA A 153 -26.03 11.12 3.43
C ALA A 153 -25.06 10.46 2.45
N THR A 154 -24.09 11.20 1.95
CA THR A 154 -23.04 10.69 1.05
C THR A 154 -22.17 9.64 1.75
N VAL A 155 -21.74 9.91 3.00
CA VAL A 155 -20.96 8.96 3.80
C VAL A 155 -21.73 7.66 4.03
N ARG A 156 -23.01 7.77 4.43
CA ARG A 156 -23.86 6.60 4.65
C ARG A 156 -24.08 5.80 3.37
N LEU A 157 -24.31 6.46 2.24
CA LEU A 157 -24.48 5.79 0.95
C LEU A 157 -23.20 5.05 0.54
N GLN A 158 -22.05 5.68 0.69
CA GLN A 158 -20.74 5.06 0.40
C GLN A 158 -20.48 3.85 1.30
N LEU A 159 -20.75 3.99 2.60
CA LEU A 159 -20.63 2.90 3.56
C LEU A 159 -21.60 1.75 3.25
N LYS A 160 -22.85 2.08 2.89
CA LYS A 160 -23.85 1.11 2.46
C LYS A 160 -23.39 0.29 1.25
N LYS A 161 -22.82 0.95 0.22
CA LYS A 161 -22.23 0.28 -0.94
C LYS A 161 -21.08 -0.64 -0.54
N THR A 162 -20.18 -0.16 0.31
CA THR A 162 -19.02 -0.93 0.78
C THR A 162 -19.44 -2.19 1.54
N ILE A 163 -20.37 -2.07 2.50
CA ILE A 163 -20.87 -3.20 3.28
C ILE A 163 -21.64 -4.19 2.37
N ALA A 164 -22.43 -3.68 1.42
CA ALA A 164 -23.17 -4.53 0.47
C ALA A 164 -22.23 -5.38 -0.38
N VAL A 165 -21.16 -4.80 -0.92
CA VAL A 165 -20.15 -5.51 -1.70
C VAL A 165 -19.41 -6.54 -0.83
N GLN A 166 -19.09 -6.19 0.42
CA GLN A 166 -18.48 -7.14 1.35
C GLN A 166 -19.41 -8.33 1.61
N LYS A 167 -20.68 -8.09 1.93
CA LYS A 167 -21.68 -9.15 2.15
C LYS A 167 -21.87 -10.01 0.90
N LEU A 168 -21.82 -9.41 -0.29
CA LEU A 168 -21.87 -10.14 -1.56
C LEU A 168 -20.69 -11.12 -1.67
N PHE A 169 -19.47 -10.65 -1.43
CA PHE A 169 -18.30 -11.52 -1.47
C PHE A 169 -18.31 -12.57 -0.37
N ASP A 170 -18.78 -12.25 0.83
CA ASP A 170 -18.92 -13.23 1.92
C ASP A 170 -19.92 -14.32 1.52
N LYS A 171 -21.05 -13.97 0.89
CA LYS A 171 -22.04 -14.92 0.37
C LYS A 171 -21.44 -15.84 -0.71
N ILE A 172 -20.68 -15.27 -1.67
CA ILE A 172 -20.08 -16.01 -2.77
C ILE A 172 -18.99 -16.96 -2.25
N THR A 173 -18.17 -16.47 -1.32
CA THR A 173 -17.02 -17.23 -0.79
C THR A 173 -17.40 -18.17 0.35
N GLY A 174 -18.59 -18.03 0.92
CA GLY A 174 -19.05 -18.84 2.06
C GLY A 174 -19.27 -20.33 1.74
N LYS A 175 -19.25 -20.70 0.45
CA LYS A 175 -19.34 -22.09 -0.02
C LYS A 175 -18.00 -22.78 -0.20
N ILE A 176 -16.90 -22.08 0.09
CA ILE A 176 -15.55 -22.64 -0.06
C ILE A 176 -15.34 -23.67 1.05
N GLU A 177 -15.18 -24.93 0.64
CA GLU A 177 -14.83 -26.02 1.55
C GLU A 177 -13.36 -25.92 1.98
N PRO A 178 -13.03 -26.37 3.20
CA PRO A 178 -11.65 -26.53 3.63
C PRO A 178 -10.85 -27.39 2.64
N PRO A 179 -9.56 -27.10 2.41
CA PRO A 179 -8.72 -27.93 1.56
C PRO A 179 -8.53 -29.32 2.17
N LYS A 180 -8.44 -30.33 1.32
CA LYS A 180 -8.15 -31.71 1.72
C LYS A 180 -6.68 -31.83 2.15
N ASP A 181 -6.37 -32.82 2.98
CA ASP A 181 -4.99 -33.08 3.43
C ASP A 181 -4.01 -33.24 2.26
N THR A 182 -4.43 -33.96 1.22
CA THR A 182 -3.62 -34.13 0.00
C THR A 182 -3.33 -32.84 -0.75
N GLU A 183 -4.18 -31.82 -0.62
CA GLU A 183 -3.96 -30.50 -1.22
C GLU A 183 -2.99 -29.68 -0.36
N ILE A 184 -3.13 -29.78 0.96
CA ILE A 184 -2.24 -29.16 1.94
C ILE A 184 -0.82 -29.70 1.76
N GLU A 185 -0.67 -31.03 1.67
CA GLU A 185 0.61 -31.68 1.42
C GLU A 185 1.25 -31.25 0.11
N LYS A 186 0.50 -31.27 -0.99
CA LYS A 186 1.00 -30.84 -2.31
C LYS A 186 1.40 -29.35 -2.32
N PHE A 187 0.64 -28.50 -1.66
CA PHE A 187 0.99 -27.08 -1.55
C PHE A 187 2.28 -26.89 -0.76
N TYR A 188 2.39 -27.55 0.39
CA TYR A 188 3.61 -27.52 1.20
C TYR A 188 4.82 -28.05 0.42
N GLU A 189 4.71 -29.23 -0.22
CA GLU A 189 5.75 -29.82 -1.05
C GLU A 189 6.24 -28.91 -2.17
N GLY A 190 5.31 -28.22 -2.84
CA GLY A 190 5.63 -27.27 -3.91
C GLY A 190 6.20 -25.94 -3.43
N ASN A 191 6.15 -25.66 -2.11
CA ASN A 191 6.54 -24.36 -1.52
C ASN A 191 7.44 -24.51 -0.29
N LYS A 192 8.19 -25.60 -0.15
CA LYS A 192 9.06 -25.88 1.02
C LYS A 192 9.98 -24.72 1.39
N GLU A 193 10.48 -24.00 0.41
CA GLU A 193 11.36 -22.85 0.62
C GLU A 193 10.68 -21.68 1.39
N ALA A 194 9.35 -21.60 1.32
CA ALA A 194 8.58 -20.59 2.06
C ALA A 194 8.39 -21.00 3.55
N PHE A 195 8.61 -22.26 3.87
CA PHE A 195 8.48 -22.82 5.23
C PHE A 195 9.84 -23.07 5.87
N VAL A 196 10.71 -22.08 5.77
CA VAL A 196 12.02 -22.07 6.42
C VAL A 196 12.05 -20.94 7.44
N LYS A 197 12.20 -21.30 8.72
CA LYS A 197 12.53 -20.33 9.76
C LYS A 197 14.00 -19.97 9.57
N LYS A 198 14.26 -18.81 9.00
CA LYS A 198 15.62 -18.32 8.79
C LYS A 198 16.31 -18.10 10.13
N LYS A 199 17.66 -18.24 10.17
CA LYS A 199 18.45 -17.87 11.34
C LYS A 199 18.11 -16.45 11.77
N GLY A 200 18.02 -16.19 13.07
CA GLY A 200 17.54 -14.92 13.58
C GLY A 200 17.28 -14.96 15.07
N VAL A 201 16.58 -13.97 15.55
CA VAL A 201 16.27 -13.80 16.98
C VAL A 201 14.82 -13.40 17.21
N LYS A 202 14.28 -13.76 18.38
CA LYS A 202 13.07 -13.17 18.91
C LYS A 202 13.46 -12.05 19.87
N LEU A 203 12.85 -10.88 19.68
CA LEU A 203 13.17 -9.66 20.43
C LEU A 203 11.91 -9.11 21.12
N ALA A 204 12.14 -8.48 22.27
CA ALA A 204 11.23 -7.47 22.80
C ALA A 204 11.94 -6.11 22.78
N ALA A 205 11.18 -5.02 22.61
CA ALA A 205 11.72 -3.67 22.60
C ALA A 205 10.91 -2.70 23.44
N ILE A 206 11.61 -1.75 24.04
CA ILE A 206 11.06 -0.49 24.50
C ILE A 206 11.57 0.58 23.55
N VAL A 207 10.67 1.30 22.91
CA VAL A 207 11.00 2.32 21.91
C VAL A 207 10.67 3.69 22.47
N ILE A 208 11.59 4.62 22.28
CA ILE A 208 11.47 6.01 22.69
C ILE A 208 11.68 6.85 21.43
N ASP A 209 10.70 7.66 21.06
CA ASP A 209 10.69 8.50 19.86
C ASP A 209 11.02 9.95 20.24
N PRO A 210 12.16 10.52 19.85
CA PRO A 210 12.51 11.90 20.14
C PRO A 210 11.67 12.93 19.37
N ALA A 211 10.84 12.49 18.42
CA ALA A 211 9.92 13.34 17.68
C ALA A 211 8.52 13.13 18.22
N ASN A 212 7.90 14.18 18.74
CA ASN A 212 6.52 14.15 19.23
C ASN A 212 5.54 13.98 18.05
N ASN A 213 5.30 12.72 17.65
CA ASN A 213 4.57 12.39 16.43
C ASN A 213 3.18 11.79 16.68
N GLY A 214 2.81 11.49 17.91
CA GLY A 214 1.59 10.73 18.14
C GLY A 214 1.03 10.75 19.54
N GLU A 215 -0.15 10.18 19.67
CA GLU A 215 -0.83 10.00 20.93
C GLU A 215 -0.07 9.01 21.83
N GLY A 216 0.27 9.46 23.04
CA GLY A 216 1.05 8.67 24.00
C GLY A 216 2.56 8.82 23.87
N ASP A 217 3.04 9.64 22.95
CA ASP A 217 4.42 10.11 22.86
C ASP A 217 4.64 11.22 23.90
N VAL A 218 5.63 11.03 24.79
CA VAL A 218 5.93 11.97 25.88
C VAL A 218 7.31 12.61 25.75
N THR A 219 8.12 12.18 24.78
CA THR A 219 9.42 12.78 24.50
C THR A 219 9.34 13.68 23.28
N THR A 220 9.95 14.85 23.38
CA THR A 220 9.83 15.92 22.36
C THR A 220 11.15 16.24 21.68
N ASP A 221 12.26 15.70 22.18
CA ASP A 221 13.60 15.90 21.67
C ASP A 221 14.55 14.77 22.08
N SER A 222 15.76 14.77 21.52
CA SER A 222 16.76 13.73 21.78
C SER A 222 17.27 13.73 23.23
N ALA A 223 17.27 14.86 23.93
CA ALA A 223 17.76 14.91 25.31
C ALA A 223 16.76 14.30 26.28
N SER A 224 15.47 14.63 26.11
CA SER A 224 14.38 14.03 26.90
C SER A 224 14.26 12.51 26.64
N ALA A 225 14.42 12.08 25.38
CA ALA A 225 14.42 10.67 25.00
C ALA A 225 15.60 9.89 25.62
N MET A 226 16.80 10.47 25.65
CA MET A 226 17.96 9.86 26.32
C MET A 226 17.76 9.74 27.82
N ALA A 227 17.32 10.82 28.48
CA ALA A 227 17.07 10.81 29.93
C ALA A 227 16.02 9.74 30.30
N ARG A 228 14.95 9.62 29.51
CA ARG A 228 13.93 8.58 29.66
C ARG A 228 14.52 7.17 29.47
N GLY A 229 15.38 7.00 28.44
CA GLY A 229 16.06 5.74 28.18
C GLY A 229 16.93 5.31 29.36
N ASP A 230 17.72 6.23 29.94
CA ASP A 230 18.56 5.97 31.09
C ASP A 230 17.75 5.57 32.33
N GLU A 231 16.59 6.22 32.57
CA GLU A 231 15.68 5.85 33.64
C GLU A 231 15.14 4.42 33.45
N ILE A 232 14.69 4.09 32.24
CA ILE A 232 14.16 2.76 31.92
C ILE A 232 15.24 1.68 32.10
N VAL A 233 16.46 1.93 31.62
CA VAL A 233 17.57 0.99 31.78
C VAL A 233 17.88 0.74 33.26
N LYS A 234 17.89 1.78 34.10
CA LYS A 234 18.06 1.64 35.56
C LYS A 234 16.97 0.78 36.17
N GLN A 235 15.70 1.00 35.80
CA GLN A 235 14.56 0.19 36.28
C GLN A 235 14.74 -1.29 35.90
N LEU A 236 15.12 -1.57 34.65
CA LEU A 236 15.34 -2.94 34.19
C LEU A 236 16.56 -3.60 34.86
N GLN A 237 17.62 -2.86 35.13
CA GLN A 237 18.81 -3.35 35.86
C GLN A 237 18.51 -3.66 37.33
N THR A 238 17.53 -3.01 37.96
CA THR A 238 17.07 -3.31 39.30
C THR A 238 16.06 -4.45 39.37
N GLY A 239 15.79 -5.12 38.23
CA GLY A 239 14.95 -6.32 38.16
C GLY A 239 13.48 -6.07 37.82
N ALA A 240 13.14 -4.87 37.36
CA ALA A 240 11.78 -4.61 36.85
C ALA A 240 11.43 -5.54 35.68
N ASP A 241 10.18 -5.98 35.61
CA ASP A 241 9.71 -6.82 34.51
C ASP A 241 9.66 -6.02 33.20
N PHE A 242 10.37 -6.54 32.18
CA PHE A 242 10.50 -5.86 30.90
C PHE A 242 9.15 -5.57 30.23
N ALA A 243 8.24 -6.54 30.23
CA ALA A 243 6.94 -6.40 29.59
C ALA A 243 6.08 -5.33 30.29
N SER A 244 6.16 -5.23 31.61
CA SER A 244 5.46 -4.21 32.39
C SER A 244 6.02 -2.82 32.10
N VAL A 245 7.34 -2.67 32.08
CA VAL A 245 8.01 -1.39 31.73
C VAL A 245 7.70 -1.01 30.27
N ALA A 246 7.68 -1.96 29.34
CA ALA A 246 7.31 -1.71 27.96
C ALA A 246 5.88 -1.18 27.81
N ARG A 247 4.91 -1.77 28.54
CA ARG A 247 3.51 -1.30 28.52
C ARG A 247 3.37 0.13 29.03
N GLU A 248 4.14 0.48 30.06
CA GLU A 248 4.07 1.78 30.71
C GLU A 248 4.88 2.86 30.00
N LYS A 249 6.08 2.53 29.52
CA LYS A 249 7.08 3.52 29.10
C LYS A 249 7.38 3.56 27.61
N SER A 250 7.05 2.50 26.84
CA SER A 250 7.32 2.47 25.40
C SER A 250 6.35 3.37 24.63
N GLU A 251 6.87 4.08 23.65
CA GLU A 251 6.13 4.99 22.74
C GLU A 251 5.74 4.31 21.42
N ASP A 252 5.96 3.00 21.30
CA ASP A 252 5.59 2.18 20.15
C ASP A 252 4.35 1.31 20.43
N GLN A 253 3.64 0.94 19.37
CA GLN A 253 2.44 0.08 19.47
C GLN A 253 2.72 -1.30 20.07
N SER A 254 3.96 -1.81 19.99
CA SER A 254 4.33 -3.07 20.63
C SER A 254 4.15 -3.06 22.16
N ARG A 255 4.06 -1.86 22.76
CA ARG A 255 3.76 -1.70 24.20
C ARG A 255 2.55 -2.49 24.65
N PHE A 256 1.48 -2.56 23.85
CA PHE A 256 0.27 -3.31 24.19
C PHE A 256 0.50 -4.82 24.32
N GLN A 257 1.58 -5.32 23.71
CA GLN A 257 2.03 -6.71 23.80
C GLN A 257 3.28 -6.85 24.70
N GLY A 258 3.55 -5.88 25.59
CA GLY A 258 4.73 -5.90 26.45
C GLY A 258 6.04 -5.72 25.71
N GLY A 259 6.01 -5.04 24.58
CA GLY A 259 7.17 -4.78 23.72
C GLY A 259 7.55 -5.94 22.80
N ASP A 260 6.79 -7.03 22.72
CA ASP A 260 7.11 -8.19 21.86
C ASP A 260 7.12 -7.78 20.38
N LEU A 261 8.30 -7.82 19.76
CA LEU A 261 8.50 -7.59 18.31
C LEU A 261 8.37 -8.87 17.49
N GLY A 262 8.29 -10.03 18.16
CA GLY A 262 8.29 -11.34 17.52
C GLY A 262 9.68 -11.75 17.03
N TYR A 263 9.70 -12.75 16.13
CA TYR A 263 10.93 -13.27 15.51
C TYR A 263 11.29 -12.47 14.28
N ALA A 264 12.56 -12.11 14.14
CA ALA A 264 13.13 -11.47 12.96
C ALA A 264 14.34 -12.27 12.46
N SER A 265 14.45 -12.45 11.15
CA SER A 265 15.63 -13.05 10.54
C SER A 265 16.85 -12.11 10.64
N GLU A 266 18.06 -12.66 10.48
CA GLU A 266 19.26 -11.83 10.42
C GLU A 266 19.17 -10.77 9.31
N ASP A 267 18.60 -11.12 8.16
CA ASP A 267 18.43 -10.19 7.04
C ASP A 267 17.46 -9.04 7.38
N ASP A 268 16.34 -9.33 8.06
CA ASP A 268 15.39 -8.32 8.53
C ASP A 268 16.02 -7.40 9.58
N LEU A 269 16.81 -7.97 10.48
CA LEU A 269 17.53 -7.21 11.49
C LEU A 269 18.53 -6.22 10.87
N ARG A 270 19.27 -6.65 9.84
CA ARG A 270 20.24 -5.79 9.12
C ARG A 270 19.58 -4.64 8.37
N GLN A 271 18.29 -4.76 8.00
CA GLN A 271 17.55 -3.65 7.42
C GLN A 271 17.09 -2.62 8.46
N THR A 272 16.98 -3.02 9.71
CA THR A 272 16.41 -2.19 10.78
C THR A 272 17.46 -1.62 11.71
N PHE A 273 18.43 -2.43 12.11
CA PHE A 273 19.41 -2.11 13.14
C PHE A 273 20.84 -2.01 12.61
N PRO A 274 21.73 -1.24 13.28
CA PRO A 274 23.16 -1.19 12.96
C PRO A 274 23.82 -2.58 13.01
N GLY A 275 24.83 -2.79 12.15
CA GLY A 275 25.46 -4.08 11.95
C GLY A 275 26.10 -4.65 13.22
N ASP A 276 26.72 -3.82 14.05
CA ASP A 276 27.33 -4.20 15.33
C ASP A 276 26.28 -4.77 16.33
N ILE A 277 25.09 -4.19 16.34
CA ILE A 277 23.97 -4.69 17.15
C ILE A 277 23.50 -6.03 16.62
N VAL A 278 23.36 -6.17 15.30
CA VAL A 278 22.94 -7.45 14.69
C VAL A 278 23.96 -8.53 14.97
N GLU A 279 25.26 -8.25 14.83
CA GLU A 279 26.32 -9.19 15.15
C GLU A 279 26.31 -9.59 16.63
N ALA A 280 26.07 -8.64 17.54
CA ALA A 280 25.98 -8.92 18.97
C ALA A 280 24.72 -9.76 19.31
N LEU A 281 23.58 -9.52 18.66
CA LEU A 281 22.36 -10.30 18.85
C LEU A 281 22.50 -11.72 18.30
N MET A 282 23.16 -11.88 17.16
CA MET A 282 23.38 -13.15 16.49
C MET A 282 24.54 -13.96 17.08
N ASN A 283 25.38 -13.37 17.94
CA ASN A 283 26.52 -14.06 18.53
C ASN A 283 26.05 -15.16 19.49
N PRO A 284 26.44 -16.45 19.27
CA PRO A 284 26.06 -17.57 20.13
C PRO A 284 26.47 -17.42 21.60
N LYS A 285 27.49 -16.59 21.89
CA LYS A 285 27.97 -16.32 23.26
C LYS A 285 27.11 -15.28 23.98
N THR A 286 26.24 -14.58 23.28
CA THR A 286 25.32 -13.62 23.91
C THR A 286 24.22 -14.35 24.63
N GLU A 287 24.07 -14.06 25.92
CA GLU A 287 23.05 -14.68 26.78
C GLU A 287 21.64 -14.23 26.40
N ILE A 288 20.69 -15.18 26.45
CA ILE A 288 19.26 -14.88 26.37
C ILE A 288 18.87 -14.03 27.57
N GLY A 289 18.06 -13.00 27.35
CA GLY A 289 17.68 -12.01 28.35
C GLY A 289 18.56 -10.76 28.36
N LYS A 290 19.70 -10.76 27.66
CA LYS A 290 20.60 -9.61 27.58
C LYS A 290 19.90 -8.42 26.96
N LEU A 291 20.15 -7.23 27.53
CA LEU A 291 19.67 -5.96 27.02
C LEU A 291 20.68 -5.31 26.08
N PHE A 292 20.18 -4.67 25.04
CA PHE A 292 20.96 -3.86 24.10
C PHE A 292 20.31 -2.50 23.96
N ILE A 293 21.11 -1.46 23.89
CA ILE A 293 20.64 -0.09 23.68
C ILE A 293 21.17 0.35 22.31
N THR A 294 20.31 0.82 21.46
CA THR A 294 20.69 1.27 20.13
C THR A 294 19.80 2.37 19.62
N LYS A 295 20.28 3.06 18.59
CA LYS A 295 19.49 4.04 17.83
C LYS A 295 19.30 3.53 16.41
N ALA A 296 18.06 3.50 15.96
CA ALA A 296 17.71 3.10 14.60
C ALA A 296 16.52 3.94 14.12
N GLN A 297 16.51 4.31 12.83
CA GLN A 297 15.42 5.08 12.20
C GLN A 297 15.02 6.35 12.99
N GLY A 298 15.99 7.02 13.63
CA GLY A 298 15.75 8.23 14.43
C GLY A 298 15.26 7.98 15.86
N LYS A 299 14.91 6.73 16.23
CA LYS A 299 14.38 6.35 17.55
C LYS A 299 15.41 5.63 18.39
N PHE A 300 15.21 5.64 19.71
CA PHE A 300 15.99 4.87 20.65
C PHE A 300 15.28 3.54 20.96
N PHE A 301 16.07 2.47 21.00
CA PHE A 301 15.58 1.12 21.27
C PHE A 301 16.34 0.53 22.47
N ILE A 302 15.60 0.00 23.43
CA ILE A 302 16.11 -0.90 24.45
C ILE A 302 15.59 -2.28 24.07
N LEU A 303 16.47 -3.13 23.54
CA LEU A 303 16.14 -4.45 23.02
C LEU A 303 16.44 -5.50 24.09
N LYS A 304 15.57 -6.51 24.23
CA LYS A 304 15.80 -7.70 25.03
C LYS A 304 15.82 -8.92 24.11
N LEU A 305 16.93 -9.68 24.12
CA LEU A 305 17.03 -10.94 23.40
C LEU A 305 16.18 -12.00 24.11
N GLN A 306 15.17 -12.54 23.44
CA GLN A 306 14.28 -13.55 24.01
C GLN A 306 14.63 -14.96 23.55
N GLU A 307 14.92 -15.14 22.26
CA GLU A 307 15.30 -16.40 21.64
C GLU A 307 16.30 -16.14 20.51
N ARG A 308 17.12 -17.16 20.18
CA ARG A 308 17.99 -17.14 19.01
C ARG A 308 17.98 -18.47 18.30
N SER A 309 17.94 -18.44 16.98
CA SER A 309 18.21 -19.57 16.09
C SER A 309 19.48 -19.28 15.29
N ASP A 310 20.48 -20.12 15.48
CA ASP A 310 21.80 -19.95 14.86
C ASP A 310 21.87 -20.46 13.41
N LYS A 311 20.84 -21.18 12.96
CA LYS A 311 20.74 -21.76 11.63
C LYS A 311 19.31 -21.70 11.08
N ASP A 312 19.22 -21.82 9.76
CA ASP A 312 17.94 -22.01 9.11
C ASP A 312 17.35 -23.36 9.51
N GLU A 313 16.05 -23.38 9.80
CA GLU A 313 15.30 -24.57 10.17
C GLU A 313 14.15 -24.77 9.20
N ALA A 314 14.12 -25.92 8.54
CA ALA A 314 12.99 -26.31 7.70
C ALA A 314 11.81 -26.68 8.59
N LEU A 315 10.72 -25.93 8.47
CA LEU A 315 9.47 -26.22 9.17
C LEU A 315 8.68 -27.25 8.38
N THR A 316 8.16 -28.26 9.05
CA THR A 316 7.32 -29.32 8.46
C THR A 316 5.83 -29.02 8.68
N LEU A 317 4.94 -29.80 8.08
CA LEU A 317 3.49 -29.67 8.33
C LEU A 317 3.09 -29.96 9.78
N GLU A 318 3.95 -30.70 10.52
CA GLU A 318 3.79 -31.00 11.95
C GLU A 318 4.31 -29.86 12.84
N SER A 319 5.12 -28.95 12.27
CA SER A 319 5.57 -27.77 13.02
C SER A 319 4.38 -26.90 13.40
N PRO A 320 4.38 -26.32 14.63
CA PRO A 320 3.27 -25.52 15.13
C PRO A 320 2.86 -24.41 14.15
N GLY A 321 1.59 -24.40 13.76
CA GLY A 321 1.00 -23.36 12.90
C GLY A 321 1.21 -23.54 11.39
N VAL A 322 2.12 -24.40 10.94
CA VAL A 322 2.41 -24.54 9.49
C VAL A 322 1.21 -25.10 8.73
N ARG A 323 0.58 -26.18 9.21
CA ARG A 323 -0.63 -26.73 8.58
C ARG A 323 -1.76 -25.71 8.52
N GLN A 324 -1.95 -24.94 9.59
CA GLN A 324 -2.95 -23.88 9.61
C GLN A 324 -2.61 -22.79 8.59
N GLN A 325 -1.37 -22.34 8.52
CA GLN A 325 -0.90 -21.34 7.57
C GLN A 325 -1.13 -21.78 6.12
N VAL A 326 -0.81 -23.05 5.78
CA VAL A 326 -1.08 -23.61 4.44
C VAL A 326 -2.58 -23.64 4.15
N THR A 327 -3.39 -24.07 5.13
CA THR A 327 -4.84 -24.12 4.99
C THR A 327 -5.42 -22.72 4.73
N GLU A 328 -5.02 -21.73 5.51
CA GLU A 328 -5.46 -20.34 5.34
C GLU A 328 -5.00 -19.76 3.99
N ALA A 329 -3.77 -20.05 3.56
CA ALA A 329 -3.26 -19.61 2.27
C ALA A 329 -4.08 -20.19 1.10
N LEU A 330 -4.41 -21.48 1.15
CA LEU A 330 -5.25 -22.15 0.13
C LEU A 330 -6.67 -21.58 0.10
N ILE A 331 -7.28 -21.38 1.27
CA ILE A 331 -8.63 -20.78 1.37
C ILE A 331 -8.58 -19.33 0.84
N SER A 332 -7.58 -18.55 1.22
CA SER A 332 -7.42 -17.17 0.77
C SER A 332 -7.24 -17.09 -0.75
N ALA A 333 -6.40 -17.95 -1.32
CA ALA A 333 -6.22 -18.03 -2.77
C ALA A 333 -7.52 -18.40 -3.51
N ARG A 334 -8.31 -19.36 -2.99
CA ARG A 334 -9.63 -19.73 -3.54
C ARG A 334 -10.61 -18.57 -3.46
N LYS A 335 -10.65 -17.87 -2.31
CA LYS A 335 -11.51 -16.68 -2.14
C LYS A 335 -11.16 -15.60 -3.15
N GLN A 336 -9.88 -15.27 -3.29
CA GLN A 336 -9.42 -14.25 -4.23
C GLN A 336 -9.76 -14.62 -5.69
N LEU A 337 -9.52 -15.88 -6.08
CA LEU A 337 -9.86 -16.34 -7.41
C LEU A 337 -11.37 -16.24 -7.68
N LEU A 338 -12.20 -16.66 -6.72
CA LEU A 338 -13.65 -16.63 -6.84
C LEU A 338 -14.18 -15.21 -6.90
N GLN A 339 -13.66 -14.29 -6.08
CA GLN A 339 -13.99 -12.87 -6.12
C GLN A 339 -13.63 -12.25 -7.48
N THR A 340 -12.40 -12.50 -7.98
CA THR A 340 -11.94 -12.00 -9.28
C THR A 340 -12.81 -12.56 -10.44
N ALA A 341 -13.13 -13.85 -10.40
CA ALA A 341 -13.99 -14.47 -11.42
C ALA A 341 -15.40 -13.87 -11.40
N TYR A 342 -15.97 -13.71 -10.21
CA TYR A 342 -17.30 -13.12 -10.07
C TYR A 342 -17.33 -11.66 -10.54
N GLN A 343 -16.34 -10.87 -10.15
CA GLN A 343 -16.17 -9.49 -10.59
C GLN A 343 -16.07 -9.39 -12.11
N THR A 344 -15.26 -10.26 -12.73
CA THR A 344 -15.13 -10.33 -14.20
C THR A 344 -16.49 -10.62 -14.87
N ILE A 345 -17.24 -11.60 -14.36
CA ILE A 345 -18.58 -11.92 -14.86
C ILE A 345 -19.52 -10.72 -14.67
N ALA A 346 -19.54 -10.12 -13.48
CA ALA A 346 -20.39 -8.99 -13.17
C ALA A 346 -20.14 -7.79 -14.09
N MET A 347 -18.88 -7.49 -14.36
CA MET A 347 -18.48 -6.40 -15.27
C MET A 347 -18.86 -6.69 -16.71
N ASN A 348 -18.71 -7.94 -17.19
CA ASN A 348 -19.07 -8.33 -18.56
C ASN A 348 -20.59 -8.32 -18.79
N GLU A 349 -21.39 -8.59 -17.78
CA GLU A 349 -22.86 -8.57 -17.86
C GLU A 349 -23.43 -7.15 -17.73
N ALA A 350 -22.68 -6.20 -17.21
CA ALA A 350 -23.15 -4.85 -16.99
C ALA A 350 -23.15 -4.03 -18.29
N LYS A 351 -24.24 -3.28 -18.52
CA LYS A 351 -24.29 -2.29 -19.60
C LYS A 351 -23.63 -1.00 -19.12
N ILE A 352 -22.38 -0.81 -19.53
CA ILE A 352 -21.53 0.32 -19.11
C ILE A 352 -21.38 1.28 -20.30
N ASP A 353 -21.62 2.58 -20.06
CA ASP A 353 -21.30 3.66 -20.97
C ASP A 353 -20.36 4.65 -20.26
N ASN A 354 -19.09 4.70 -20.70
CA ASN A 354 -18.06 5.58 -20.13
C ASN A 354 -17.91 6.84 -20.99
N MET A 355 -18.61 7.92 -20.62
CA MET A 355 -18.62 9.19 -21.35
C MET A 355 -17.32 9.95 -21.19
N LEU A 356 -16.62 9.84 -20.02
CA LEU A 356 -15.31 10.44 -19.83
C LEU A 356 -14.27 9.83 -20.79
N ALA A 357 -14.24 8.50 -20.91
CA ALA A 357 -13.34 7.85 -21.85
C ALA A 357 -13.64 8.28 -23.31
N ARG A 358 -14.90 8.38 -23.69
CA ARG A 358 -15.30 8.88 -25.03
C ARG A 358 -14.82 10.29 -25.28
N LYS A 359 -14.95 11.21 -24.30
CA LYS A 359 -14.45 12.60 -24.42
C LYS A 359 -12.94 12.63 -24.65
N ILE A 360 -12.19 11.82 -23.89
CA ILE A 360 -10.73 11.73 -24.03
C ILE A 360 -10.34 11.21 -25.43
N VAL A 361 -11.02 10.15 -25.90
CA VAL A 361 -10.74 9.59 -27.25
C VAL A 361 -11.12 10.59 -28.36
N ALA A 362 -12.18 11.38 -28.18
CA ALA A 362 -12.58 12.40 -29.16
C ALA A 362 -11.62 13.59 -29.22
N ASN A 363 -10.92 13.91 -28.13
CA ASN A 363 -10.04 15.08 -28.00
C ASN A 363 -8.63 14.72 -27.54
N PRO A 364 -7.90 13.84 -28.23
CA PRO A 364 -6.61 13.34 -27.77
C PRO A 364 -5.53 14.43 -27.68
N ASN A 365 -5.66 15.51 -28.47
CA ASN A 365 -4.68 16.58 -28.55
C ASN A 365 -4.86 17.66 -27.45
N GLU A 366 -5.93 17.60 -26.68
CA GLU A 366 -6.15 18.51 -25.55
C GLU A 366 -5.39 18.08 -24.27
N LEU A 367 -4.78 16.89 -24.30
CA LEU A 367 -4.07 16.32 -23.16
C LEU A 367 -2.59 16.69 -23.19
N SER A 368 -2.25 17.84 -22.62
CA SER A 368 -0.85 18.25 -22.45
C SER A 368 -0.17 17.46 -21.31
N GLY A 369 1.05 16.98 -21.59
CA GLY A 369 1.94 16.42 -20.57
C GLY A 369 2.72 17.48 -19.77
N ALA A 370 2.60 18.76 -20.13
CA ALA A 370 3.29 19.84 -19.44
C ALA A 370 2.60 20.12 -18.07
N ARG A 371 3.39 20.17 -17.01
CA ARG A 371 2.93 20.55 -15.69
C ARG A 371 2.79 22.07 -15.57
N PRO A 372 1.91 22.59 -14.69
CA PRO A 372 1.77 24.03 -14.48
C PRO A 372 3.10 24.67 -14.08
N ALA A 373 3.42 25.82 -14.71
CA ALA A 373 4.61 26.59 -14.38
C ALA A 373 4.48 27.22 -12.98
N GLY A 374 5.55 27.19 -12.17
CA GLY A 374 5.63 27.90 -10.89
C GLY A 374 5.61 27.04 -9.63
N ILE A 375 5.50 25.73 -9.74
CA ILE A 375 5.63 24.83 -8.59
C ILE A 375 7.02 24.20 -8.64
N ALA A 376 7.94 24.74 -7.81
CA ALA A 376 9.27 24.15 -7.66
C ALA A 376 9.14 22.67 -7.23
N THR A 377 9.63 21.77 -8.06
CA THR A 377 9.89 20.39 -7.61
C THR A 377 10.85 20.46 -6.42
N PRO A 378 10.63 19.73 -5.33
CA PRO A 378 11.68 19.53 -4.36
C PRO A 378 12.87 18.94 -5.10
N ALA A 379 13.99 19.65 -5.14
CA ALA A 379 15.20 19.15 -5.72
C ALA A 379 15.53 17.81 -5.04
N ALA A 380 15.70 16.77 -5.85
CA ALA A 380 16.24 15.51 -5.37
C ALA A 380 17.59 15.84 -4.69
N ALA A 381 17.61 15.74 -3.38
CA ALA A 381 18.83 15.85 -2.59
C ALA A 381 19.66 14.60 -2.88
N ASN A 382 20.53 14.71 -3.91
CA ASN A 382 21.75 13.96 -4.09
C ASN A 382 22.41 14.39 -5.43
N ALA A 383 23.10 15.53 -5.38
CA ALA A 383 24.17 15.80 -6.32
C ALA A 383 25.41 16.11 -5.51
N ASN A 384 26.30 15.15 -5.48
CA ASN A 384 27.64 15.21 -4.94
C ASN A 384 28.38 16.35 -5.65
N THR A 385 28.57 17.48 -4.96
CA THR A 385 29.39 18.59 -5.44
C THR A 385 30.84 18.32 -5.07
N ASN A 386 31.59 17.76 -6.01
CA ASN A 386 33.03 17.95 -6.15
C ASN A 386 33.33 18.07 -7.64
N ALA A 387 33.39 19.30 -8.11
CA ALA A 387 34.11 19.67 -9.32
C ALA A 387 34.72 21.04 -9.10
N GLU A 388 36.03 21.00 -8.96
CA GLU A 388 37.00 22.06 -8.86
C GLU A 388 36.93 23.02 -10.05
N ALA A 389 37.03 24.30 -9.79
CA ALA A 389 37.05 25.37 -10.76
C ALA A 389 38.37 25.39 -11.54
N ALA A 390 38.28 25.50 -12.87
CA ALA A 390 39.40 25.97 -13.70
C ALA A 390 38.86 26.93 -14.78
N PRO A 391 39.64 27.92 -15.23
CA PRO A 391 39.15 29.21 -15.70
C PRO A 391 38.86 29.27 -17.21
N ALA A 392 38.05 30.27 -17.53
CA ALA A 392 37.70 30.68 -18.88
C ALA A 392 38.90 30.99 -19.78
N ASN A 393 38.89 30.52 -21.01
CA ASN A 393 39.60 31.18 -22.08
C ASN A 393 38.74 31.23 -23.38
N SER A 394 38.50 32.47 -23.77
CA SER A 394 37.87 32.86 -25.01
C SER A 394 38.81 32.62 -26.20
N ASN A 395 38.36 31.98 -27.28
CA ASN A 395 38.63 32.52 -28.61
C ASN A 395 37.71 31.96 -29.68
N ALA A 396 37.16 32.89 -30.45
CA ALA A 396 36.42 32.69 -31.68
C ALA A 396 37.34 32.23 -32.81
N ASN A 397 36.91 31.34 -33.67
CA ASN A 397 36.90 31.64 -35.10
C ASN A 397 36.16 30.58 -35.95
N ALA A 398 35.55 31.08 -36.99
CA ALA A 398 34.73 30.45 -38.01
C ALA A 398 35.53 29.50 -38.93
N GLU A 399 34.87 28.58 -39.58
CA GLU A 399 34.63 28.51 -41.00
C GLU A 399 34.41 27.09 -41.58
N LYS A 400 33.31 26.97 -42.30
CA LYS A 400 33.05 26.23 -43.55
C LYS A 400 33.27 24.73 -43.72
N ALA A 401 32.14 24.12 -44.02
CA ALA A 401 31.75 23.40 -45.25
C ALA A 401 32.52 22.12 -45.65
N ASN A 402 31.91 20.99 -45.82
CA ASN A 402 31.47 20.44 -47.13
C ASN A 402 31.07 18.94 -47.03
N ALA A 403 29.95 18.64 -47.69
CA ALA A 403 29.70 17.52 -48.59
C ALA A 403 29.75 16.06 -48.10
N ALA A 404 28.61 15.43 -48.20
CA ALA A 404 28.41 13.99 -48.48
C ALA A 404 29.05 13.58 -49.82
N PRO A 405 29.09 12.30 -50.24
CA PRO A 405 28.00 11.34 -50.23
C PRO A 405 28.37 9.83 -50.17
N ASN A 406 27.31 9.01 -50.08
CA ASN A 406 27.11 7.70 -50.74
C ASN A 406 27.87 6.45 -50.33
N GLY A 407 27.09 5.38 -50.16
CA GLY A 407 27.56 4.00 -50.23
C GLY A 407 26.55 2.94 -49.79
N ASN A 408 25.63 2.66 -50.69
CA ASN A 408 24.80 1.45 -50.80
C ASN A 408 25.47 0.16 -50.33
N ALA A 409 24.72 -0.68 -49.62
CA ALA A 409 24.61 -2.12 -49.89
C ALA A 409 23.45 -2.79 -49.11
N LYS A 410 22.55 -3.31 -49.88
CA LYS A 410 21.45 -4.25 -49.55
C LYS A 410 21.91 -5.63 -50.03
N PRO A 411 21.13 -6.71 -49.86
CA PRO A 411 20.88 -7.61 -48.69
C PRO A 411 21.34 -9.04 -48.98
N ALA A 412 21.27 -9.93 -48.01
CA ALA A 412 21.24 -11.37 -48.26
C ALA A 412 20.17 -12.04 -47.43
N ALA A 413 19.16 -12.52 -48.13
CA ALA A 413 18.17 -13.47 -47.69
C ALA A 413 18.81 -14.83 -47.51
N ASN A 414 18.38 -15.58 -46.48
CA ASN A 414 18.41 -17.03 -46.56
C ASN A 414 17.17 -17.61 -45.85
N ALA A 415 16.34 -18.15 -46.73
CA ALA A 415 15.18 -18.96 -46.39
C ALA A 415 15.65 -20.42 -46.12
N ALA A 416 15.10 -21.05 -45.13
CA ALA A 416 15.03 -22.49 -45.06
C ALA A 416 13.65 -22.92 -44.55
N LYS A 417 13.02 -23.74 -45.34
CA LYS A 417 11.67 -24.26 -45.38
C LYS A 417 11.53 -25.50 -44.47
N PRO A 418 10.31 -25.89 -44.04
CA PRO A 418 10.06 -26.88 -43.01
C PRO A 418 10.04 -28.31 -43.56
N ALA A 419 10.35 -29.28 -42.66
CA ALA A 419 10.10 -30.71 -42.91
C ALA A 419 8.91 -31.19 -42.10
N ALA A 420 7.86 -31.54 -42.81
CA ALA A 420 6.75 -32.34 -42.35
C ALA A 420 7.21 -33.78 -42.15
N ASN A 421 6.78 -34.42 -41.06
CA ASN A 421 6.69 -35.88 -41.04
C ASN A 421 5.43 -36.31 -40.26
N ALA A 422 4.51 -36.82 -41.02
CA ALA A 422 3.33 -37.52 -40.57
C ALA A 422 3.68 -38.98 -40.25
N ALA A 423 3.16 -39.49 -39.17
CA ALA A 423 2.94 -40.91 -39.00
C ALA A 423 1.66 -41.18 -38.23
N LYS A 424 0.84 -42.03 -38.83
CA LYS A 424 -0.52 -42.47 -38.55
C LYS A 424 -0.56 -43.62 -37.52
N PRO A 425 -1.72 -43.99 -36.95
CA PRO A 425 -1.86 -44.75 -35.72
C PRO A 425 -1.89 -46.25 -35.92
N ALA A 426 -1.61 -46.99 -34.86
CA ALA A 426 -1.91 -48.42 -34.78
C ALA A 426 -2.85 -48.67 -33.59
N ALA A 427 -4.04 -49.17 -33.92
CA ALA A 427 -4.92 -49.87 -33.01
C ALA A 427 -4.37 -51.27 -32.74
N ASN A 428 -4.51 -51.81 -31.56
CA ASN A 428 -5.06 -53.13 -31.23
C ASN A 428 -4.76 -53.53 -29.76
N LYS A 429 -5.63 -53.82 -29.12
CA LYS A 429 -6.38 -54.86 -28.37
C LYS A 429 -6.72 -54.42 -26.98
#